data_ef6c429f06f938d74805b33f31a1f225
#
_entry.id   ef6c429f06f938d74805b33f31a1f225
#
_cell.length_a   1.000
_cell.length_b   1.000
_cell.length_c   1.000
_cell.angle_alpha   90.00
_cell.angle_beta   90.00
_cell.angle_gamma   90.00
#
_symmetry.space_group_name_H-M   'P 1'
#
loop_
_entity.id
_entity.type
_entity.pdbx_description
1 polymer ?
#
loop_
_entity_poly.entity_id
_entity_poly.type
_entity_poly.pdbx_seq_one_letter_code
_entity_poly.pdbx_strand_id
1 'polypeptide(L)'
;MKLGKIDLQNLIKTLAGKQVTNNNPYVTFAAKVNGATVLVYTSDKVVFQGNAAQEIASQFGYQASEDTQDTKAGQAMPLIGSDEVGNGSYFGGLAVVASFVTPDDHALLKKLGVDDSKNLTDSKIRQIAPILEEKIKHKALLLSPQKYNQVVGKGKTHNAVSVKVALHNQAIYLLLQDGVKPEKIVIDAFTSRQNYEKYLKNEVNHFDKPLTLE
;
A
#
# COMPACT_ATOMS: atom_id res chain seq x y z
N MET A 1 11.64 2.20 2.46
CA MET A 1 12.00 3.35 3.27
C MET A 1 13.38 3.85 2.83
N LYS A 2 13.48 5.02 2.21
CA LYS A 2 14.78 5.65 1.88
C LYS A 2 15.22 6.42 3.12
N LEU A 3 16.17 5.88 3.85
CA LEU A 3 16.87 6.61 4.89
C LEU A 3 17.73 7.69 4.24
N GLY A 4 17.67 8.94 4.73
CA GLY A 4 18.73 9.90 4.51
C GLY A 4 20.05 9.23 4.89
N LYS A 5 21.18 9.65 4.27
CA LYS A 5 22.50 9.01 4.41
C LYS A 5 22.75 8.56 5.85
N ILE A 6 22.37 7.32 6.16
CA ILE A 6 22.84 6.66 7.39
C ILE A 6 24.31 6.37 7.15
N ASP A 7 25.10 6.70 8.13
CA ASP A 7 26.46 6.19 8.18
C ASP A 7 26.39 4.69 8.43
N LEU A 8 26.34 3.91 7.33
CA LEU A 8 26.28 2.45 7.35
C LEU A 8 27.45 1.85 8.13
N GLN A 9 28.63 2.49 8.07
CA GLN A 9 29.80 2.03 8.80
C GLN A 9 29.58 2.16 10.30
N ASN A 10 29.01 3.26 10.75
CA ASN A 10 28.68 3.49 12.15
C ASN A 10 27.59 2.51 12.63
N LEU A 11 26.55 2.28 11.84
CA LEU A 11 25.49 1.31 12.16
C LEU A 11 26.06 -0.10 12.32
N ILE A 12 26.85 -0.59 11.36
CA ILE A 12 27.44 -1.92 11.40
C ILE A 12 28.40 -2.03 12.59
N LYS A 13 29.24 -1.04 12.84
CA LYS A 13 30.17 -1.01 13.98
C LYS A 13 29.44 -1.05 15.33
N THR A 14 28.39 -0.27 15.48
CA THR A 14 27.58 -0.19 16.70
C THR A 14 26.85 -1.50 16.98
N LEU A 15 26.36 -2.17 15.94
CA LEU A 15 25.58 -3.40 16.05
C LEU A 15 26.39 -4.70 15.88
N ALA A 16 27.73 -4.61 15.71
CA ALA A 16 28.60 -5.78 15.48
C ALA A 16 28.47 -6.87 16.56
N GLY A 17 28.34 -6.47 17.82
CA GLY A 17 28.16 -7.40 18.95
C GLY A 17 26.77 -8.06 19.04
N LYS A 18 25.83 -7.69 18.16
CA LYS A 18 24.44 -8.21 18.13
C LYS A 18 24.12 -8.85 16.78
N GLN A 19 25.13 -9.21 16.02
CA GLN A 19 24.99 -9.82 14.70
C GLN A 19 24.34 -11.19 14.80
N VAL A 20 23.47 -11.49 13.81
CA VAL A 20 22.80 -12.79 13.65
C VAL A 20 22.99 -13.30 12.23
N THR A 21 22.98 -14.61 12.06
CA THR A 21 23.02 -15.25 10.73
C THR A 21 21.73 -14.96 9.96
N ASN A 22 21.86 -14.68 8.67
CA ASN A 22 20.75 -14.51 7.74
C ASN A 22 21.03 -15.31 6.46
N ASN A 23 20.05 -16.08 6.00
CA ASN A 23 20.18 -16.95 4.82
C ASN A 23 19.87 -16.25 3.50
N ASN A 24 19.49 -14.96 3.53
CA ASN A 24 19.22 -14.20 2.31
C ASN A 24 20.55 -13.75 1.67
N PRO A 25 20.87 -14.18 0.43
CA PRO A 25 22.15 -13.85 -0.23
C PRO A 25 22.32 -12.34 -0.52
N TYR A 26 21.24 -11.56 -0.45
CA TYR A 26 21.28 -10.11 -0.65
C TYR A 26 21.45 -9.31 0.65
N VAL A 27 21.55 -9.98 1.80
CA VAL A 27 21.78 -9.35 3.10
C VAL A 27 23.26 -9.43 3.45
N THR A 28 23.92 -8.30 3.56
CA THR A 28 25.35 -8.20 3.92
C THR A 28 25.58 -8.17 5.42
N PHE A 29 24.60 -7.68 6.19
CA PHE A 29 24.66 -7.61 7.64
C PHE A 29 23.27 -7.76 8.24
N ALA A 30 23.14 -8.55 9.31
CA ALA A 30 21.92 -8.71 10.07
C ALA A 30 22.20 -8.64 11.57
N ALA A 31 21.37 -7.92 12.34
CA ALA A 31 21.49 -7.82 13.79
C ALA A 31 20.13 -7.84 14.47
N LYS A 32 20.08 -8.37 15.70
CA LYS A 32 18.88 -8.27 16.58
C LYS A 32 19.16 -7.38 17.77
N VAL A 33 18.32 -6.37 17.98
CA VAL A 33 18.47 -5.36 19.05
C VAL A 33 17.13 -5.06 19.67
N ASN A 34 16.97 -5.30 20.97
CA ASN A 34 15.82 -4.86 21.78
C ASN A 34 14.44 -5.09 21.10
N GLY A 35 14.24 -6.27 20.52
CA GLY A 35 12.99 -6.59 19.82
C GLY A 35 12.87 -6.07 18.39
N ALA A 36 13.93 -5.46 17.85
CA ALA A 36 14.04 -5.12 16.44
C ALA A 36 15.07 -5.99 15.73
N THR A 37 14.83 -6.27 14.45
CA THR A 37 15.77 -6.87 13.51
C THR A 37 16.22 -5.81 12.51
N VAL A 38 17.54 -5.65 12.35
CA VAL A 38 18.15 -4.72 11.41
C VAL A 38 18.81 -5.53 10.30
N LEU A 39 18.45 -5.23 9.04
CA LEU A 39 19.00 -5.88 7.85
C LEU A 39 19.63 -4.83 6.95
N VAL A 40 20.88 -5.06 6.53
CA VAL A 40 21.58 -4.27 5.52
C VAL A 40 21.72 -5.11 4.27
N TYR A 41 21.30 -4.57 3.15
CA TYR A 41 21.32 -5.24 1.86
C TYR A 41 22.50 -4.81 1.02
N THR A 42 22.87 -5.63 0.02
CA THR A 42 23.92 -5.34 -0.99
C THR A 42 23.69 -4.01 -1.74
N SER A 43 22.49 -3.48 -1.73
CA SER A 43 22.09 -2.18 -2.32
C SER A 43 22.23 -1.01 -1.34
N ASP A 44 22.90 -1.19 -0.22
CA ASP A 44 23.01 -0.23 0.90
C ASP A 44 21.65 0.17 1.53
N LYS A 45 20.58 -0.54 1.17
CA LYS A 45 19.28 -0.39 1.80
C LYS A 45 19.31 -0.99 3.20
N VAL A 46 18.86 -0.21 4.20
CA VAL A 46 18.68 -0.69 5.58
C VAL A 46 17.20 -0.88 5.86
N VAL A 47 16.85 -2.01 6.47
CA VAL A 47 15.48 -2.33 6.88
C VAL A 47 15.48 -2.60 8.38
N PHE A 48 14.59 -1.95 9.11
CA PHE A 48 14.31 -2.17 10.52
C PHE A 48 12.94 -2.82 10.66
N GLN A 49 12.85 -3.92 11.40
CA GLN A 49 11.62 -4.69 11.59
C GLN A 49 11.44 -5.03 13.07
N GLY A 50 10.19 -5.06 13.56
CA GLY A 50 9.84 -5.40 14.93
C GLY A 50 9.30 -4.20 15.72
N ASN A 51 8.84 -4.46 16.96
CA ASN A 51 8.14 -3.46 17.77
C ASN A 51 9.01 -2.24 18.13
N ALA A 52 10.33 -2.41 18.24
CA ALA A 52 11.28 -1.35 18.53
C ALA A 52 11.98 -0.79 17.27
N ALA A 53 11.50 -1.15 16.06
CA ALA A 53 12.14 -0.78 14.80
C ALA A 53 12.30 0.74 14.63
N GLN A 54 11.29 1.52 14.98
CA GLN A 54 11.31 2.98 14.87
C GLN A 54 12.27 3.62 15.87
N GLU A 55 12.28 3.13 17.11
CA GLU A 55 13.18 3.61 18.16
C GLU A 55 14.65 3.36 17.78
N ILE A 56 14.96 2.14 17.33
CA ILE A 56 16.32 1.78 16.89
C ILE A 56 16.71 2.57 15.64
N ALA A 57 15.83 2.73 14.67
CA ALA A 57 16.09 3.51 13.47
C ALA A 57 16.42 4.99 13.78
N SER A 58 15.72 5.57 14.75
CA SER A 58 15.95 6.98 15.18
C SER A 58 17.34 7.17 15.76
N GLN A 59 17.92 6.19 16.44
CA GLN A 59 19.29 6.24 16.97
C GLN A 59 20.35 6.37 15.87
N PHE A 60 20.01 5.98 14.64
CA PHE A 60 20.88 6.07 13.46
C PHE A 60 20.45 7.18 12.47
N GLY A 61 19.78 8.23 13.00
CA GLY A 61 19.44 9.41 12.20
C GLY A 61 18.21 9.27 11.31
N TYR A 62 17.39 8.21 11.54
CA TYR A 62 16.07 8.14 10.92
C TYR A 62 15.16 9.16 11.59
N GLN A 63 14.77 10.17 10.84
CA GLN A 63 13.63 11.01 11.19
C GLN A 63 12.42 10.43 10.50
N ALA A 64 11.42 9.99 11.27
CA ALA A 64 10.12 9.70 10.69
C ALA A 64 9.68 10.97 9.96
N SER A 65 9.45 10.88 8.65
CA SER A 65 8.80 11.96 7.93
C SER A 65 7.46 12.20 8.63
N GLU A 66 7.10 13.46 8.84
CA GLU A 66 5.83 13.84 9.47
C GLU A 66 4.60 13.27 8.75
N ASP A 67 4.78 12.75 7.54
CA ASP A 67 3.76 12.05 6.75
C ASP A 67 3.23 10.74 7.40
N THR A 68 3.87 10.21 8.44
CA THR A 68 3.38 9.01 9.16
C THR A 68 2.57 9.35 10.43
N GLN A 69 2.38 10.61 10.77
CA GLN A 69 1.54 11.01 11.90
C GLN A 69 0.06 11.26 11.55
N ASP A 70 -0.27 11.35 10.25
CA ASP A 70 -1.66 11.60 9.82
C ASP A 70 -2.60 10.39 9.90
N THR A 71 -2.10 9.20 10.18
CA THR A 71 -2.96 8.02 10.36
C THR A 71 -3.65 7.93 11.72
N LYS A 72 -3.35 8.83 12.67
CA LYS A 72 -4.04 8.92 13.98
C LYS A 72 -5.02 10.09 14.10
N ALA A 73 -4.91 11.10 13.27
CA ALA A 73 -5.95 12.11 13.11
C ALA A 73 -7.02 11.51 12.20
N GLY A 74 -8.24 11.40 12.68
CA GLY A 74 -9.36 10.92 11.86
C GLY A 74 -9.39 11.70 10.55
N GLN A 75 -9.72 11.03 9.46
CA GLN A 75 -9.87 11.65 8.14
C GLN A 75 -10.74 12.90 8.24
N ALA A 76 -10.19 14.05 7.87
CA ALA A 76 -10.85 15.34 8.01
C ALA A 76 -11.76 15.69 6.82
N MET A 77 -11.67 14.95 5.70
CA MET A 77 -12.34 15.26 4.44
C MET A 77 -12.87 14.01 3.74
N PRO A 78 -13.92 14.14 2.90
CA PRO A 78 -14.39 13.06 2.04
C PRO A 78 -13.29 12.61 1.06
N LEU A 79 -13.00 11.30 1.01
CA LEU A 79 -12.00 10.77 0.08
C LEU A 79 -12.48 9.49 -0.62
N ILE A 80 -11.85 9.19 -1.76
CA ILE A 80 -11.86 7.86 -2.35
C ILE A 80 -10.53 7.19 -2.02
N GLY A 81 -10.59 6.00 -1.41
CA GLY A 81 -9.46 5.08 -1.29
C GLY A 81 -9.59 3.95 -2.30
N SER A 82 -8.48 3.50 -2.88
CA SER A 82 -8.47 2.35 -3.80
C SER A 82 -7.25 1.47 -3.58
N ASP A 83 -7.50 0.16 -3.50
CA ASP A 83 -6.49 -0.86 -3.28
C ASP A 83 -6.80 -2.13 -4.09
N GLU A 84 -5.82 -3.01 -4.25
CA GLU A 84 -5.95 -4.27 -4.96
C GLU A 84 -5.62 -5.50 -4.09
N VAL A 85 -6.30 -6.61 -4.37
CA VAL A 85 -6.00 -7.93 -3.80
C VAL A 85 -5.80 -8.96 -4.90
N GLY A 86 -4.94 -9.94 -4.66
CA GLY A 86 -4.59 -11.00 -5.62
C GLY A 86 -3.34 -10.69 -6.46
N ASN A 87 -2.69 -9.55 -6.23
CA ASN A 87 -1.42 -9.20 -6.88
C ASN A 87 -0.31 -10.17 -6.42
N GLY A 88 0.27 -10.90 -7.37
CA GLY A 88 1.30 -11.91 -7.08
C GLY A 88 0.78 -13.28 -6.61
N SER A 89 -0.52 -13.47 -6.51
CA SER A 89 -1.11 -14.79 -6.24
C SER A 89 -0.97 -15.71 -7.44
N TYR A 90 -0.57 -16.97 -7.20
CA TYR A 90 -0.51 -18.00 -8.27
C TYR A 90 -1.89 -18.42 -8.76
N PHE A 91 -2.88 -18.35 -7.88
CA PHE A 91 -4.26 -18.76 -8.15
C PHE A 91 -5.22 -17.64 -7.78
N GLY A 92 -6.34 -17.58 -8.51
CA GLY A 92 -7.35 -16.55 -8.29
C GLY A 92 -7.24 -15.35 -9.23
N GLY A 93 -8.19 -14.44 -9.11
CA GLY A 93 -8.25 -13.21 -9.89
C GLY A 93 -7.56 -12.04 -9.19
N LEU A 94 -7.38 -10.97 -9.94
CA LEU A 94 -7.00 -9.66 -9.41
C LEU A 94 -8.28 -8.86 -9.17
N ALA A 95 -8.53 -8.45 -7.93
CA ALA A 95 -9.65 -7.58 -7.59
C ALA A 95 -9.14 -6.21 -7.18
N VAL A 96 -9.80 -5.16 -7.66
CA VAL A 96 -9.54 -3.77 -7.27
C VAL A 96 -10.84 -3.19 -6.73
N VAL A 97 -10.76 -2.52 -5.59
CA VAL A 97 -11.88 -1.84 -4.97
C VAL A 97 -11.57 -0.35 -4.81
N ALA A 98 -12.51 0.49 -5.19
CA ALA A 98 -12.53 1.91 -4.84
C ALA A 98 -13.69 2.16 -3.87
N SER A 99 -13.44 2.80 -2.74
CA SER A 99 -14.41 3.10 -1.70
C SER A 99 -14.45 4.60 -1.41
N PHE A 100 -15.65 5.16 -1.28
CA PHE A 100 -15.83 6.55 -0.88
C PHE A 100 -16.17 6.62 0.60
N VAL A 101 -15.33 7.30 1.36
CA VAL A 101 -15.44 7.44 2.83
C VAL A 101 -15.48 8.90 3.21
N THR A 102 -16.41 9.24 4.11
CA THR A 102 -16.59 10.58 4.68
C THR A 102 -16.22 10.60 6.17
N PRO A 103 -16.01 11.77 6.78
CA PRO A 103 -15.82 11.87 8.23
C PRO A 103 -16.94 11.23 9.04
N ASP A 104 -18.19 11.22 8.54
CA ASP A 104 -19.34 10.63 9.23
C ASP A 104 -19.26 9.09 9.32
N ASP A 105 -18.53 8.46 8.41
CA ASP A 105 -18.35 7.01 8.38
C ASP A 105 -17.36 6.52 9.44
N HIS A 106 -16.54 7.40 10.01
CA HIS A 106 -15.47 7.03 10.93
C HIS A 106 -15.97 6.31 12.18
N ALA A 107 -17.09 6.74 12.74
CA ALA A 107 -17.66 6.09 13.93
C ALA A 107 -18.02 4.63 13.65
N LEU A 108 -18.57 4.35 12.45
CA LEU A 108 -18.89 3.00 11.99
C LEU A 108 -17.62 2.18 11.77
N LEU A 109 -16.67 2.71 11.00
CA LEU A 109 -15.40 2.02 10.67
C LEU A 109 -14.63 1.66 11.94
N LYS A 110 -14.53 2.59 12.89
CA LYS A 110 -13.90 2.37 14.19
C LYS A 110 -14.64 1.31 15.02
N LYS A 111 -15.96 1.35 15.06
CA LYS A 111 -16.79 0.35 15.76
C LYS A 111 -16.62 -1.05 15.17
N LEU A 112 -16.50 -1.16 13.86
CA LEU A 112 -16.24 -2.43 13.16
C LEU A 112 -14.82 -2.91 13.34
N GLY A 113 -13.89 -2.06 13.78
CA GLY A 113 -12.46 -2.36 13.91
C GLY A 113 -11.80 -2.54 12.55
N VAL A 114 -12.16 -1.68 11.58
CA VAL A 114 -11.51 -1.65 10.27
C VAL A 114 -10.06 -1.21 10.45
N ASP A 115 -9.14 -1.94 9.85
CA ASP A 115 -7.70 -1.71 9.88
C ASP A 115 -7.07 -2.26 8.60
N ASP A 116 -5.75 -2.09 8.40
CA ASP A 116 -5.02 -2.74 7.32
C ASP A 116 -5.33 -4.26 7.31
N SER A 117 -5.62 -4.80 6.15
CA SER A 117 -5.97 -6.23 5.98
C SER A 117 -4.91 -7.18 6.55
N LYS A 118 -3.64 -6.75 6.61
CA LYS A 118 -2.53 -7.51 7.21
C LYS A 118 -2.64 -7.62 8.73
N ASN A 119 -3.41 -6.73 9.36
CA ASN A 119 -3.66 -6.71 10.80
C ASN A 119 -4.96 -7.45 11.18
N LEU A 120 -5.77 -7.83 10.20
CA LEU A 120 -7.06 -8.47 10.39
C LEU A 120 -6.97 -9.97 10.09
N THR A 121 -7.75 -10.77 10.82
CA THR A 121 -7.93 -12.20 10.50
C THR A 121 -8.99 -12.36 9.41
N ASP A 122 -8.91 -13.43 8.61
CA ASP A 122 -9.92 -13.76 7.60
C ASP A 122 -11.34 -13.84 8.18
N SER A 123 -11.47 -14.37 9.40
CA SER A 123 -12.75 -14.44 10.11
C SER A 123 -13.30 -13.04 10.37
N LYS A 124 -12.45 -12.11 10.81
CA LYS A 124 -12.84 -10.72 11.05
C LYS A 124 -13.24 -10.03 9.75
N ILE A 125 -12.46 -10.19 8.69
CA ILE A 125 -12.76 -9.63 7.36
C ILE A 125 -14.13 -10.13 6.88
N ARG A 126 -14.39 -11.43 6.92
CA ARG A 126 -15.68 -12.02 6.52
C ARG A 126 -16.86 -11.54 7.36
N GLN A 127 -16.62 -11.18 8.62
CA GLN A 127 -17.66 -10.63 9.50
C GLN A 127 -18.02 -9.18 9.14
N ILE A 128 -17.02 -8.35 8.82
CA ILE A 128 -17.24 -6.91 8.60
C ILE A 128 -17.54 -6.56 7.14
N ALA A 129 -17.05 -7.35 6.17
CA ALA A 129 -17.20 -7.06 4.75
C ALA A 129 -18.66 -6.85 4.31
N PRO A 130 -19.64 -7.69 4.66
CA PRO A 130 -21.04 -7.47 4.26
C PRO A 130 -21.61 -6.15 4.79
N ILE A 131 -21.17 -5.72 5.99
CA ILE A 131 -21.62 -4.46 6.58
C ILE A 131 -21.01 -3.27 5.82
N LEU A 132 -19.74 -3.37 5.46
CA LEU A 132 -19.04 -2.35 4.68
C LEU A 132 -19.65 -2.23 3.27
N GLU A 133 -19.92 -3.37 2.62
CA GLU A 133 -20.55 -3.42 1.30
C GLU A 133 -21.94 -2.74 1.31
N GLU A 134 -22.70 -2.90 2.39
CA GLU A 134 -24.01 -2.23 2.53
C GLU A 134 -23.90 -0.73 2.82
N LYS A 135 -22.94 -0.33 3.67
CA LYS A 135 -22.91 1.03 4.24
C LYS A 135 -21.97 1.98 3.52
N ILE A 136 -20.90 1.49 2.91
CA ILE A 136 -19.88 2.32 2.26
C ILE A 136 -20.06 2.26 0.74
N LYS A 137 -20.19 3.41 0.11
CA LYS A 137 -20.23 3.47 -1.36
C LYS A 137 -18.92 2.97 -1.95
N HIS A 138 -19.00 1.99 -2.83
CA HIS A 138 -17.82 1.37 -3.40
C HIS A 138 -18.06 0.84 -4.82
N LYS A 139 -16.99 0.58 -5.54
CA LYS A 139 -16.95 -0.18 -6.80
C LYS A 139 -15.86 -1.24 -6.71
N ALA A 140 -16.24 -2.47 -6.99
CA ALA A 140 -15.33 -3.61 -7.03
C ALA A 140 -15.24 -4.13 -8.47
N LEU A 141 -14.01 -4.31 -8.96
CA LEU A 141 -13.72 -4.88 -10.27
C LEU A 141 -12.91 -6.15 -10.09
N LEU A 142 -13.37 -7.24 -10.67
CA LEU A 142 -12.66 -8.52 -10.66
C LEU A 142 -12.16 -8.85 -12.06
N LEU A 143 -10.84 -8.94 -12.21
CA LEU A 143 -10.20 -9.46 -13.40
C LEU A 143 -9.90 -10.94 -13.20
N SER A 144 -10.64 -11.80 -13.90
CA SER A 144 -10.44 -13.26 -13.82
C SER A 144 -9.05 -13.66 -14.35
N PRO A 145 -8.47 -14.79 -13.90
CA PRO A 145 -7.19 -15.30 -14.41
C PRO A 145 -7.20 -15.47 -15.94
N GLN A 146 -8.31 -15.96 -16.48
CA GLN A 146 -8.46 -16.13 -17.92
C GLN A 146 -8.37 -14.79 -18.66
N LYS A 147 -9.07 -13.75 -18.17
CA LYS A 147 -9.04 -12.41 -18.78
C LYS A 147 -7.68 -11.77 -18.60
N TYR A 148 -7.06 -11.91 -17.42
CA TYR A 148 -5.71 -11.45 -17.17
C TYR A 148 -4.74 -12.01 -18.21
N ASN A 149 -4.73 -13.33 -18.41
CA ASN A 149 -3.88 -14.00 -19.39
C ASN A 149 -4.13 -13.58 -20.84
N GLN A 150 -5.34 -13.11 -21.17
CA GLN A 150 -5.65 -12.58 -22.50
C GLN A 150 -5.05 -11.20 -22.74
N VAL A 151 -5.04 -10.32 -21.74
CA VAL A 151 -4.72 -8.90 -21.90
C VAL A 151 -3.35 -8.50 -21.37
N VAL A 152 -2.71 -9.31 -20.52
CA VAL A 152 -1.40 -8.99 -19.91
C VAL A 152 -0.30 -9.87 -20.47
N GLY A 153 0.80 -9.26 -20.93
CA GLY A 153 2.00 -9.95 -21.40
C GLY A 153 2.67 -9.30 -22.59
N LYS A 154 3.76 -9.92 -23.05
CA LYS A 154 4.50 -9.44 -24.22
C LYS A 154 3.61 -9.44 -25.48
N GLY A 155 3.49 -8.31 -26.14
CA GLY A 155 2.65 -8.15 -27.35
C GLY A 155 1.16 -8.06 -27.06
N LYS A 156 0.75 -7.92 -25.79
CA LYS A 156 -0.65 -7.72 -25.38
C LYS A 156 -0.92 -6.26 -25.01
N THR A 157 -2.19 -5.96 -24.74
CA THR A 157 -2.67 -4.60 -24.47
C THR A 157 -2.04 -3.99 -23.21
N HIS A 158 -1.80 -4.84 -22.18
CA HIS A 158 -1.28 -4.41 -20.89
C HIS A 158 -0.04 -5.20 -20.47
N ASN A 159 0.73 -4.60 -19.58
CA ASN A 159 1.66 -5.29 -18.67
C ASN A 159 1.05 -5.36 -17.27
N ALA A 160 1.75 -6.01 -16.33
CA ALA A 160 1.28 -6.20 -14.97
C ALA A 160 1.03 -4.89 -14.19
N VAL A 161 1.67 -3.78 -14.55
CA VAL A 161 1.46 -2.47 -13.93
C VAL A 161 0.31 -1.74 -14.61
N SER A 162 0.31 -1.65 -15.95
CA SER A 162 -0.72 -0.89 -16.67
C SER A 162 -2.12 -1.46 -16.49
N VAL A 163 -2.29 -2.78 -16.36
CA VAL A 163 -3.60 -3.37 -16.08
C VAL A 163 -4.15 -2.96 -14.72
N LYS A 164 -3.29 -2.81 -13.71
CA LYS A 164 -3.70 -2.30 -12.40
C LYS A 164 -4.11 -0.83 -12.48
N VAL A 165 -3.31 0.00 -13.16
CA VAL A 165 -3.68 1.41 -13.42
C VAL A 165 -5.06 1.51 -14.07
N ALA A 166 -5.33 0.70 -15.10
CA ALA A 166 -6.63 0.67 -15.77
C ALA A 166 -7.78 0.28 -14.82
N LEU A 167 -7.57 -0.74 -13.97
CA LEU A 167 -8.59 -1.19 -13.02
C LEU A 167 -8.87 -0.14 -11.93
N HIS A 168 -7.82 0.45 -11.31
CA HIS A 168 -8.00 1.53 -10.33
C HIS A 168 -8.72 2.72 -10.95
N ASN A 169 -8.26 3.18 -12.13
CA ASN A 169 -8.90 4.28 -12.85
C ASN A 169 -10.37 4.00 -13.14
N GLN A 170 -10.69 2.80 -13.63
CA GLN A 170 -12.06 2.43 -13.95
C GLN A 170 -12.94 2.34 -12.69
N ALA A 171 -12.47 1.75 -11.59
CA ALA A 171 -13.22 1.65 -10.34
C ALA A 171 -13.52 3.05 -9.75
N ILE A 172 -12.53 3.93 -9.74
CA ILE A 172 -12.67 5.32 -9.27
C ILE A 172 -13.63 6.09 -10.18
N TYR A 173 -13.48 5.97 -11.50
CA TYR A 173 -14.35 6.63 -12.47
C TYR A 173 -15.83 6.24 -12.28
N LEU A 174 -16.09 4.94 -12.17
CA LEU A 174 -17.45 4.43 -11.93
C LEU A 174 -18.05 4.96 -10.61
N LEU A 175 -17.24 5.07 -9.57
CA LEU A 175 -17.68 5.60 -8.29
C LEU A 175 -17.98 7.10 -8.38
N LEU A 176 -17.19 7.87 -9.12
CA LEU A 176 -17.46 9.28 -9.40
C LEU A 176 -18.75 9.48 -10.23
N GLN A 177 -19.05 8.56 -11.17
CA GLN A 177 -20.30 8.56 -11.93
C GLN A 177 -21.54 8.33 -11.04
N ASP A 178 -21.39 7.66 -9.88
CA ASP A 178 -22.45 7.56 -8.87
C ASP A 178 -22.70 8.89 -8.10
N GLY A 179 -22.02 9.97 -8.49
CA GLY A 179 -22.22 11.32 -7.96
C GLY A 179 -21.53 11.60 -6.63
N VAL A 180 -20.58 10.77 -6.18
CA VAL A 180 -19.77 11.07 -4.99
C VAL A 180 -18.85 12.25 -5.25
N LYS A 181 -18.55 13.02 -4.19
CA LYS A 181 -17.74 14.24 -4.30
C LYS A 181 -16.55 14.15 -3.34
N PRO A 182 -15.50 13.41 -3.70
CA PRO A 182 -14.28 13.35 -2.90
C PRO A 182 -13.50 14.66 -3.02
N GLU A 183 -12.82 15.05 -1.95
CA GLU A 183 -11.83 16.11 -1.97
C GLU A 183 -10.44 15.57 -2.34
N LYS A 184 -10.17 14.31 -2.02
CA LYS A 184 -8.90 13.63 -2.30
C LYS A 184 -9.16 12.21 -2.84
N ILE A 185 -8.26 11.72 -3.70
CA ILE A 185 -8.21 10.32 -4.14
C ILE A 185 -6.87 9.74 -3.72
N VAL A 186 -6.91 8.62 -3.01
CA VAL A 186 -5.74 7.90 -2.50
C VAL A 186 -5.71 6.50 -3.11
N ILE A 187 -4.57 6.10 -3.65
CA ILE A 187 -4.37 4.76 -4.22
C ILE A 187 -3.13 4.17 -3.54
N ASP A 188 -3.22 2.92 -3.07
CA ASP A 188 -2.05 2.21 -2.55
C ASP A 188 -0.95 2.08 -3.62
N ALA A 189 0.28 2.45 -3.25
CA ALA A 189 1.35 2.64 -4.21
C ALA A 189 1.99 1.33 -4.67
N PHE A 190 1.49 0.72 -5.71
CA PHE A 190 2.08 -0.44 -6.38
C PHE A 190 3.12 -0.09 -7.45
N THR A 191 3.30 1.19 -7.77
CA THR A 191 4.29 1.72 -8.73
C THR A 191 4.67 3.15 -8.38
N SER A 192 5.67 3.73 -9.07
CA SER A 192 5.99 5.15 -8.90
C SER A 192 4.90 6.03 -9.50
N ARG A 193 4.71 7.24 -8.94
CA ARG A 193 3.75 8.24 -9.46
C ARG A 193 3.97 8.52 -10.94
N GLN A 194 5.22 8.73 -11.36
CA GLN A 194 5.55 8.98 -12.76
C GLN A 194 5.10 7.84 -13.68
N ASN A 195 5.27 6.60 -13.24
CA ASN A 195 4.87 5.43 -14.01
C ASN A 195 3.35 5.27 -14.04
N TYR A 196 2.67 5.55 -12.92
CA TYR A 196 1.21 5.58 -12.85
C TYR A 196 0.62 6.60 -13.83
N GLU A 197 1.09 7.84 -13.79
CA GLU A 197 0.64 8.93 -14.67
C GLU A 197 0.90 8.63 -16.16
N LYS A 198 2.03 7.96 -16.46
CA LYS A 198 2.34 7.50 -17.82
C LYS A 198 1.27 6.55 -18.38
N TYR A 199 0.82 5.58 -17.56
CA TYR A 199 -0.21 4.64 -18.00
C TYR A 199 -1.61 5.24 -17.96
N LEU A 200 -1.89 6.12 -16.99
CA LEU A 200 -3.18 6.81 -16.90
C LEU A 200 -3.51 7.62 -18.16
N LYS A 201 -2.51 8.21 -18.82
CA LYS A 201 -2.69 8.96 -20.09
C LYS A 201 -3.26 8.09 -21.22
N ASN A 202 -3.13 6.78 -21.13
CA ASN A 202 -3.64 5.86 -22.13
C ASN A 202 -5.10 5.42 -21.85
N GLU A 203 -5.63 5.78 -20.68
CA GLU A 203 -7.00 5.43 -20.31
C GLU A 203 -8.00 6.37 -20.97
N VAL A 204 -9.15 5.82 -21.36
CA VAL A 204 -10.22 6.59 -22.02
C VAL A 204 -10.94 7.50 -21.02
N ASN A 205 -11.10 7.02 -19.77
CA ASN A 205 -11.79 7.74 -18.71
C ASN A 205 -10.79 8.52 -17.86
N HIS A 206 -11.02 9.80 -17.69
CA HIS A 206 -10.20 10.69 -16.85
C HIS A 206 -11.04 11.34 -15.75
N PHE A 207 -10.38 11.76 -14.69
CA PHE A 207 -10.98 12.54 -13.62
C PHE A 207 -10.00 13.63 -13.15
N ASP A 208 -10.54 14.86 -13.01
CA ASP A 208 -9.77 16.05 -12.59
C ASP A 208 -9.83 16.20 -11.07
N LYS A 209 -9.20 15.31 -10.33
CA LYS A 209 -9.14 15.36 -8.86
C LYS A 209 -7.69 15.16 -8.39
N PRO A 210 -7.32 15.77 -7.26
CA PRO A 210 -6.02 15.48 -6.65
C PRO A 210 -5.85 13.98 -6.40
N LEU A 211 -4.77 13.42 -6.92
CA LEU A 211 -4.41 12.01 -6.79
C LEU A 211 -3.18 11.89 -5.91
N THR A 212 -3.23 11.04 -4.90
CA THR A 212 -2.11 10.66 -4.06
C THR A 212 -1.85 9.15 -4.20
N LEU A 213 -0.60 8.76 -4.36
CA LEU A 213 -0.14 7.38 -4.25
C LEU A 213 0.56 7.26 -2.89
N GLU A 214 0.05 6.40 -2.01
CA GLU A 214 0.56 6.16 -0.65
C GLU A 214 1.10 4.75 -0.48
#